data_5a87bc8450d4ef7b145ca59aea02b14c
#
_entry.id   5a87bc8450d4ef7b145ca59aea02b14c
#
_cell.length_a   1.000
_cell.length_b   1.000
_cell.length_c   1.000
_cell.angle_alpha   90.00
_cell.angle_beta   90.00
_cell.angle_gamma   90.00
#
_symmetry.space_group_name_H-M   'P 1'
#
loop_
_entity.id
_entity.type
_entity.pdbx_description
1 polymer ?
#
loop_
_entity_poly.entity_id
_entity_poly.type
_entity_poly.pdbx_seq_one_letter_code
_entity_poly.pdbx_strand_id
1 'polypeptide(L)'
;MKTRITNLSLILILAACGIIFFAGCATTETANTDKTKSLLSQAGFRVRTPQTAKQHELYASLPSNKLESGTVKGKVFYVFKDEKAGVAYVGGEPEHQRYHQLCMQQHVAQAPEEEMKHPFAESWSNQWGPRVVHP
;
A
#
# COMPACT_ATOMS: atom_id res chain seq x y z
N MET A 1 -7.92 24.70 -57.06
CA MET A 1 -8.24 25.22 -55.72
C MET A 1 -9.09 24.29 -54.83
N LYS A 2 -9.33 23.06 -55.22
CA LYS A 2 -10.20 22.14 -54.41
C LYS A 2 -9.44 21.12 -53.55
N THR A 3 -8.11 21.12 -53.51
CA THR A 3 -7.31 20.11 -52.80
C THR A 3 -6.64 20.55 -51.49
N ARG A 4 -6.85 21.79 -51.07
CA ARG A 4 -6.21 22.32 -49.85
C ARG A 4 -7.07 22.30 -48.57
N ILE A 5 -8.37 22.05 -48.69
CA ILE A 5 -9.29 22.08 -47.54
C ILE A 5 -9.44 20.71 -46.87
N THR A 6 -9.22 19.64 -47.60
CA THR A 6 -9.35 18.26 -47.07
C THR A 6 -8.20 17.85 -46.14
N ASN A 7 -7.01 18.44 -46.31
CA ASN A 7 -5.88 18.10 -45.45
C ASN A 7 -5.91 18.78 -44.06
N LEU A 8 -6.54 19.94 -43.96
CA LEU A 8 -6.66 20.66 -42.69
C LEU A 8 -7.67 19.99 -41.75
N SER A 9 -8.77 19.47 -42.30
CA SER A 9 -9.78 18.72 -41.53
C SER A 9 -9.24 17.38 -41.04
N LEU A 10 -8.39 16.70 -41.79
CA LEU A 10 -7.80 15.43 -41.41
C LEU A 10 -6.78 15.57 -40.28
N ILE A 11 -6.03 16.69 -40.30
CA ILE A 11 -5.03 16.98 -39.26
C ILE A 11 -5.71 17.36 -37.92
N LEU A 12 -6.83 18.05 -37.97
CA LEU A 12 -7.61 18.41 -36.76
C LEU A 12 -8.26 17.21 -36.11
N ILE A 13 -8.66 16.19 -36.86
CA ILE A 13 -9.24 14.95 -36.30
C ILE A 13 -8.18 14.08 -35.64
N LEU A 14 -6.96 14.06 -36.16
CA LEU A 14 -5.83 13.32 -35.56
C LEU A 14 -5.31 13.96 -34.26
N ALA A 15 -5.44 15.28 -34.09
CA ALA A 15 -5.04 15.96 -32.86
C ALA A 15 -6.05 15.76 -31.72
N ALA A 16 -7.30 15.45 -31.99
CA ALA A 16 -8.31 15.22 -30.95
C ALA A 16 -8.29 13.81 -30.32
N CYS A 17 -7.67 12.83 -30.97
CA CYS A 17 -7.56 11.46 -30.44
C CYS A 17 -6.41 11.23 -29.46
N GLY A 18 -5.50 12.21 -29.27
CA GLY A 18 -4.27 12.06 -28.48
C GLY A 18 -4.40 12.31 -26.96
N ILE A 19 -5.56 12.72 -26.45
CA ILE A 19 -5.64 13.23 -25.06
C ILE A 19 -6.36 12.26 -24.09
N ILE A 20 -6.80 11.07 -24.51
CA ILE A 20 -7.65 10.22 -23.65
C ILE A 20 -6.90 9.12 -22.90
N PHE A 21 -5.57 9.02 -22.96
CA PHE A 21 -4.85 7.87 -22.38
C PHE A 21 -4.18 8.08 -21.01
N PHE A 22 -4.39 9.18 -20.29
CA PHE A 22 -3.72 9.39 -18.99
C PHE A 22 -4.60 9.32 -17.74
N ALA A 23 -5.88 8.96 -17.84
CA ALA A 23 -6.78 8.96 -16.68
C ALA A 23 -6.99 7.58 -16.01
N GLY A 24 -6.34 6.50 -16.46
CA GLY A 24 -6.70 5.13 -16.10
C GLY A 24 -5.96 4.51 -14.91
N CYS A 25 -4.77 4.97 -14.51
CA CYS A 25 -3.94 4.24 -13.54
C CYS A 25 -4.13 4.65 -12.08
N ALA A 26 -4.50 5.90 -11.79
CA ALA A 26 -4.58 6.40 -10.41
C ALA A 26 -5.80 5.86 -9.62
N THR A 27 -6.92 5.61 -10.27
CA THR A 27 -8.15 5.13 -9.64
C THR A 27 -8.10 3.67 -9.21
N THR A 28 -7.39 2.83 -9.92
CA THR A 28 -7.30 1.39 -9.61
C THR A 28 -6.41 1.12 -8.40
N GLU A 29 -5.28 1.81 -8.27
CA GLU A 29 -4.40 1.67 -7.10
C GLU A 29 -5.05 2.16 -5.82
N THR A 30 -5.75 3.29 -5.86
CA THR A 30 -6.46 3.84 -4.68
C THR A 30 -7.56 2.89 -4.21
N ALA A 31 -8.37 2.35 -5.12
CA ALA A 31 -9.43 1.40 -4.79
C ALA A 31 -8.86 0.09 -4.18
N ASN A 32 -7.75 -0.40 -4.69
CA ASN A 32 -7.08 -1.58 -4.15
C ASN A 32 -6.50 -1.31 -2.75
N THR A 33 -5.89 -0.15 -2.54
CA THR A 33 -5.35 0.24 -1.23
C THR A 33 -6.45 0.36 -0.18
N ASP A 34 -7.58 0.98 -0.49
CA ASP A 34 -8.70 1.12 0.44
C ASP A 34 -9.31 -0.25 0.79
N LYS A 35 -9.39 -1.15 -0.18
CA LYS A 35 -9.84 -2.53 0.04
C LYS A 35 -8.86 -3.31 0.93
N THR A 36 -7.56 -3.19 0.67
CA THR A 36 -6.50 -3.78 1.49
C THR A 36 -6.61 -3.31 2.94
N LYS A 37 -6.73 -2.01 3.19
CA LYS A 37 -6.89 -1.45 4.55
C LYS A 37 -8.12 -1.98 5.26
N SER A 38 -9.24 -2.09 4.56
CA SER A 38 -10.47 -2.68 5.10
C SER A 38 -10.27 -4.13 5.53
N LEU A 39 -9.60 -4.93 4.70
CA LEU A 39 -9.29 -6.34 5.00
C LEU A 39 -8.29 -6.49 6.15
N LEU A 40 -7.26 -5.64 6.21
CA LEU A 40 -6.31 -5.62 7.33
C LEU A 40 -7.01 -5.30 8.65
N SER A 41 -7.92 -4.32 8.67
CA SER A 41 -8.73 -3.98 9.84
C SER A 41 -9.62 -5.15 10.27
N GLN A 42 -10.30 -5.80 9.33
CA GLN A 42 -11.13 -6.98 9.59
C GLN A 42 -10.30 -8.17 10.12
N ALA A 43 -9.08 -8.31 9.64
CA ALA A 43 -8.14 -9.34 10.11
C ALA A 43 -7.61 -9.10 11.52
N GLY A 44 -7.81 -7.90 12.08
CA GLY A 44 -7.38 -7.54 13.42
C GLY A 44 -6.07 -6.77 13.50
N PHE A 45 -5.54 -6.28 12.37
CA PHE A 45 -4.40 -5.37 12.38
C PHE A 45 -4.75 -4.09 13.15
N ARG A 46 -3.80 -3.59 13.91
CA ARG A 46 -3.97 -2.39 14.72
C ARG A 46 -3.39 -1.18 14.02
N VAL A 47 -4.13 -0.08 14.05
CA VAL A 47 -3.68 1.20 13.52
C VAL A 47 -2.70 1.84 14.50
N ARG A 48 -1.56 2.29 13.99
CA ARG A 48 -0.51 3.00 14.73
C ARG A 48 -0.18 4.31 14.05
N THR A 49 -0.21 5.38 14.81
CA THR A 49 0.17 6.72 14.35
C THR A 49 1.56 7.06 14.90
N PRO A 50 2.51 7.50 14.07
CA PRO A 50 3.80 7.99 14.54
C PRO A 50 3.61 9.20 15.47
N GLN A 51 4.30 9.22 16.60
CA GLN A 51 4.20 10.29 17.60
C GLN A 51 5.55 10.93 17.92
N THR A 52 6.63 10.16 17.80
CA THR A 52 7.99 10.67 18.07
C THR A 52 8.75 10.91 16.77
N ALA A 53 9.79 11.76 16.81
CA ALA A 53 10.64 12.00 15.65
C ALA A 53 11.21 10.70 15.05
N LYS A 54 11.63 9.77 15.91
CA LYS A 54 12.16 8.46 15.46
C LYS A 54 11.08 7.58 14.82
N GLN A 55 9.87 7.60 15.34
CA GLN A 55 8.73 6.89 14.72
C GLN A 55 8.37 7.47 13.36
N HIS A 56 8.39 8.80 13.21
CA HIS A 56 8.17 9.45 11.92
C HIS A 56 9.26 9.10 10.89
N GLU A 57 10.53 9.03 11.30
CA GLU A 57 11.64 8.62 10.44
C GLU A 57 11.46 7.18 9.94
N LEU A 58 11.16 6.25 10.85
CA LEU A 58 10.92 4.84 10.50
C LEU A 58 9.68 4.67 9.61
N TYR A 59 8.60 5.37 9.94
CA TYR A 59 7.39 5.38 9.11
C TYR A 59 7.66 5.91 7.70
N ALA A 60 8.41 6.99 7.56
CA ALA A 60 8.79 7.56 6.26
C ALA A 60 9.62 6.59 5.41
N SER A 61 10.43 5.76 6.05
CA SER A 61 11.28 4.76 5.38
C SER A 61 10.52 3.52 4.90
N LEU A 62 9.27 3.31 5.34
CA LEU A 62 8.44 2.21 4.85
C LEU A 62 7.98 2.47 3.41
N PRO A 63 7.99 1.46 2.53
CA PRO A 63 7.36 1.57 1.22
C PRO A 63 5.85 1.67 1.36
N SER A 64 5.22 2.43 0.45
CA SER A 64 3.77 2.55 0.38
C SER A 64 3.15 1.36 -0.35
N ASN A 65 1.92 1.00 0.02
CA ASN A 65 1.11 -0.04 -0.64
C ASN A 65 1.72 -1.45 -0.63
N LYS A 66 2.62 -1.72 0.31
CA LYS A 66 3.22 -3.04 0.52
C LYS A 66 3.05 -3.49 1.96
N LEU A 67 2.96 -4.78 2.16
CA LEU A 67 2.97 -5.41 3.47
C LEU A 67 4.41 -5.82 3.80
N GLU A 68 5.02 -5.15 4.75
CA GLU A 68 6.38 -5.41 5.19
C GLU A 68 6.38 -6.42 6.34
N SER A 69 7.13 -7.51 6.21
CA SER A 69 7.34 -8.47 7.30
C SER A 69 8.66 -8.23 8.01
N GLY A 70 8.65 -8.23 9.32
CA GLY A 70 9.86 -8.12 10.15
C GLY A 70 9.92 -9.25 11.17
N THR A 71 11.13 -9.72 11.49
CA THR A 71 11.35 -10.74 12.50
C THR A 71 12.26 -10.19 13.60
N VAL A 72 11.79 -10.21 14.85
CA VAL A 72 12.56 -9.79 16.01
C VAL A 72 12.41 -10.84 17.11
N LYS A 73 13.54 -11.34 17.62
CA LYS A 73 13.56 -12.39 18.68
C LYS A 73 12.70 -13.61 18.34
N GLY A 74 12.72 -14.03 17.07
CA GLY A 74 11.96 -15.19 16.58
C GLY A 74 10.47 -14.97 16.40
N LYS A 75 9.97 -13.75 16.58
CA LYS A 75 8.57 -13.39 16.35
C LYS A 75 8.45 -12.55 15.07
N VAL A 76 7.49 -12.94 14.22
CA VAL A 76 7.18 -12.24 12.98
C VAL A 76 6.09 -11.22 13.23
N PHE A 77 6.22 -10.04 12.66
CA PHE A 77 5.20 -9.00 12.61
C PHE A 77 5.09 -8.43 11.19
N TYR A 78 3.97 -7.83 10.90
CA TYR A 78 3.64 -7.29 9.58
C TYR A 78 3.20 -5.85 9.71
N VAL A 79 3.66 -5.00 8.78
CA VAL A 79 3.35 -3.55 8.76
C VAL A 79 2.92 -3.14 7.36
N PHE A 80 1.80 -2.44 7.27
CA PHE A 80 1.32 -1.82 6.03
C PHE A 80 1.20 -0.32 6.23
N LYS A 81 1.85 0.47 5.36
CA LYS A 81 1.82 1.93 5.42
C LYS A 81 0.62 2.48 4.66
N ASP A 82 -0.24 3.20 5.35
CA ASP A 82 -1.25 4.07 4.74
C ASP A 82 -0.72 5.51 4.69
N GLU A 83 -0.10 5.86 3.59
CA GLU A 83 0.51 7.18 3.41
C GLU A 83 -0.53 8.32 3.43
N LYS A 84 -1.72 8.07 2.87
CA LYS A 84 -2.80 9.05 2.81
C LYS A 84 -3.34 9.41 4.19
N ALA A 85 -3.47 8.44 5.08
CA ALA A 85 -3.94 8.65 6.44
C ALA A 85 -2.80 8.95 7.44
N GLY A 86 -1.55 8.78 7.04
CA GLY A 86 -0.39 8.99 7.92
C GLY A 86 -0.28 7.96 9.05
N VAL A 87 -0.76 6.73 8.83
CA VAL A 87 -0.79 5.66 9.82
C VAL A 87 -0.20 4.37 9.28
N ALA A 88 0.16 3.46 10.18
CA ALA A 88 0.55 2.09 9.84
C ALA A 88 -0.42 1.08 10.44
N TYR A 89 -0.74 0.04 9.68
CA TYR A 89 -1.47 -1.13 10.17
C TYR A 89 -0.43 -2.18 10.59
N VAL A 90 -0.53 -2.65 11.82
CA VAL A 90 0.46 -3.58 12.37
C VAL A 90 -0.26 -4.82 12.94
N GLY A 91 0.23 -6.00 12.58
CA GLY A 91 -0.30 -7.27 13.03
C GLY A 91 0.79 -8.32 13.19
N GLY A 92 0.46 -9.42 13.85
CA GLY A 92 1.30 -10.60 13.94
C GLY A 92 0.87 -11.68 12.96
N GLU A 93 1.44 -12.86 13.10
CA GLU A 93 1.14 -14.04 12.28
C GLU A 93 -0.37 -14.42 12.25
N PRO A 94 -1.10 -14.44 13.39
CA PRO A 94 -2.53 -14.75 13.36
C PRO A 94 -3.36 -13.76 12.56
N GLU A 95 -3.05 -12.46 12.64
CA GLU A 95 -3.71 -11.41 11.88
C GLU A 95 -3.41 -11.54 10.39
N HIS A 96 -2.16 -11.86 10.04
CA HIS A 96 -1.73 -12.08 8.67
C HIS A 96 -2.46 -13.27 8.03
N GLN A 97 -2.57 -14.39 8.73
CA GLN A 97 -3.32 -15.55 8.24
C GLN A 97 -4.81 -15.22 8.01
N ARG A 98 -5.44 -14.47 8.92
CA ARG A 98 -6.83 -14.00 8.72
C ARG A 98 -6.95 -13.07 7.52
N TYR A 99 -5.99 -12.19 7.31
CA TYR A 99 -5.95 -11.32 6.13
C TYR A 99 -5.91 -12.14 4.84
N HIS A 100 -5.04 -13.15 4.75
CA HIS A 100 -4.98 -14.05 3.60
C HIS A 100 -6.30 -14.77 3.35
N GLN A 101 -6.94 -15.29 4.39
CA GLN A 101 -8.25 -15.96 4.28
C GLN A 101 -9.33 -14.99 3.76
N LEU A 102 -9.36 -13.76 4.25
CA LEU A 102 -10.32 -12.74 3.79
C LEU A 102 -10.06 -12.37 2.33
N CYS A 103 -8.82 -12.24 1.90
CA CYS A 103 -8.47 -12.01 0.49
C CYS A 103 -9.01 -13.12 -0.40
N MET A 104 -8.81 -14.38 -0.02
CA MET A 104 -9.33 -15.54 -0.76
C MET A 104 -10.86 -15.57 -0.81
N GLN A 105 -11.54 -15.34 0.31
CA GLN A 105 -12.99 -15.34 0.39
C GLN A 105 -13.65 -14.23 -0.44
N GLN A 106 -13.00 -13.08 -0.52
CA GLN A 106 -13.52 -11.92 -1.25
C GLN A 106 -12.95 -11.78 -2.66
N HIS A 107 -12.15 -12.75 -3.10
CA HIS A 107 -11.47 -12.73 -4.41
C HIS A 107 -10.67 -11.44 -4.66
N VAL A 108 -9.99 -10.95 -3.61
CA VAL A 108 -9.14 -9.76 -3.65
C VAL A 108 -7.68 -10.16 -3.72
N ALA A 109 -6.92 -9.50 -4.58
CA ALA A 109 -5.48 -9.69 -4.62
C ALA A 109 -4.84 -9.23 -3.30
N GLN A 110 -3.90 -10.01 -2.79
CA GLN A 110 -3.12 -9.65 -1.62
C GLN A 110 -2.17 -8.50 -1.94
N ALA A 111 -1.88 -7.66 -0.94
CA ALA A 111 -0.83 -6.65 -1.08
C ALA A 111 0.53 -7.34 -1.34
N PRO A 112 1.41 -6.76 -2.17
CA PRO A 112 2.77 -7.27 -2.30
C PRO A 112 3.47 -7.33 -0.95
N GLU A 113 4.18 -8.43 -0.68
CA GLU A 113 4.91 -8.63 0.57
C GLU A 113 6.42 -8.50 0.35
N GLU A 114 7.09 -7.80 1.26
CA GLU A 114 8.55 -7.68 1.30
C GLU A 114 9.07 -7.93 2.71
N GLU A 115 10.30 -8.39 2.82
CA GLU A 115 10.95 -8.62 4.11
C GLU A 115 11.79 -7.40 4.52
N MET A 116 11.57 -6.90 5.72
CA MET A 116 12.37 -5.82 6.32
C MET A 116 13.79 -6.30 6.57
N LYS A 117 14.77 -5.45 6.29
CA LYS A 117 16.14 -5.70 6.74
C LYS A 117 16.18 -5.76 8.26
N HIS A 118 16.94 -6.72 8.81
CA HIS A 118 17.02 -6.98 10.25
C HIS A 118 17.23 -5.72 11.11
N PRO A 119 18.18 -4.81 10.81
CA PRO A 119 18.38 -3.60 11.63
C PRO A 119 17.16 -2.67 11.64
N PHE A 120 16.40 -2.61 10.53
CA PHE A 120 15.18 -1.82 10.45
C PHE A 120 14.05 -2.45 11.27
N ALA A 121 13.87 -3.77 11.17
CA ALA A 121 12.88 -4.52 11.96
C ALA A 121 13.10 -4.35 13.46
N GLU A 122 14.34 -4.42 13.94
CA GLU A 122 14.66 -4.14 15.35
C GLU A 122 14.36 -2.71 15.76
N SER A 123 14.74 -1.73 14.94
CA SER A 123 14.47 -0.32 15.20
C SER A 123 12.97 -0.05 15.27
N TRP A 124 12.22 -0.64 14.36
CA TRP A 124 10.75 -0.57 14.36
C TRP A 124 10.16 -1.13 15.65
N SER A 125 10.50 -2.37 16.00
CA SER A 125 10.01 -3.05 17.20
C SER A 125 10.35 -2.30 18.49
N ASN A 126 11.53 -1.71 18.58
CA ASN A 126 11.96 -0.94 19.75
C ASN A 126 11.17 0.36 19.92
N GLN A 127 10.76 1.02 18.84
CA GLN A 127 10.02 2.28 18.87
C GLN A 127 8.52 2.11 19.10
N TRP A 128 7.95 1.01 18.64
CA TRP A 128 6.52 0.72 18.77
C TRP A 128 6.17 -0.22 19.92
N GLY A 129 7.18 -0.76 20.60
CA GLY A 129 7.09 -1.59 21.80
C GLY A 129 6.68 -3.05 21.54
N PRO A 130 6.81 -3.91 22.56
CA PRO A 130 6.58 -5.36 22.44
C PRO A 130 5.11 -5.73 22.14
N ARG A 131 4.18 -4.79 22.25
CA ARG A 131 2.75 -5.00 21.93
C ARG A 131 2.48 -5.08 20.44
N VAL A 132 3.48 -4.81 19.61
CA VAL A 132 3.41 -4.99 18.16
C VAL A 132 3.54 -6.46 17.77
N VAL A 133 4.06 -7.28 18.68
CA VAL A 133 4.43 -8.69 18.48
C VAL A 133 3.67 -9.57 19.47
N HIS A 134 2.38 -9.32 19.70
CA HIS A 134 1.60 -10.19 20.58
C HIS A 134 0.98 -11.37 19.84
N PRO A 135 1.03 -12.54 20.49
CA PRO A 135 0.29 -13.71 20.03
C PRO A 135 -1.20 -13.48 20.01
#